data_3c6b4a4d9e59d538a0c2055cc1dae567
#
_entry.id   3c6b4a4d9e59d538a0c2055cc1dae567
#
_cell.length_a   1.000
_cell.length_b   1.000
_cell.length_c   1.000
_cell.angle_alpha   90.00
_cell.angle_beta   90.00
_cell.angle_gamma   90.00
#
_symmetry.space_group_name_H-M   'P 1'
#
loop_
_entity.id
_entity.type
_entity.pdbx_description
1 polymer ?
#
loop_
_entity_poly.entity_id
_entity_poly.type
_entity_poly.pdbx_seq_one_letter_code
_entity_poly.pdbx_strand_id
1 'polypeptide(L)'
;MEISFSPKRLVVAVAAALPLMASAADTPSTATARKGFAGYDHPNQYLVKPATTIADNMMPVMQHPAQDKETQQKLAELEKKTGKKPNVVIFLLDDVGWMDVGFNGGGVAVGNPTPDIDAVASQGLILTSAYSQPSSSPTRATILTGQYSIYHGILMPPMYGQPGGLQGLTTLPQLLHDQGYVTQAIGKWHMGENKESQPQNVGFDDFRGFNSVSDMYTEWRDVHVNPEVALSPDRSEYIKQLPFSKDDVHAVRGGEQQAIADITPKYMEDLDQRWMEYGVKFLDKMAKSDKPFFLYYGTRGCHFDNYPNAKYAGSSPARTSYGDCMVEMNDVFANLYKTLEKNGQLDNTLIVFTSDNGPEAEVPPHGRTPFRGAKGSTWEGGVRVPTFVYWKGMIQPRKSDGIVDLADLFPTALDLAGHPGAKVANLVPKTTFIDGVDQTSFFLGTNGQSNRKAEHYFLNGKLAAVRMDEFKYHVLIQQPYAYTQSGYQGGFTGTVMQTAGSSVFNLYTDPQESDSIGVRHIPMGVPLQTEMHAYMEILKKYPPRAQIKSD
;
A
#
# COMPACT_ATOMS: atom_id res chain seq x y z
N MET A 1 6.84 -32.36 42.70
CA MET A 1 7.61 -31.26 43.30
C MET A 1 7.35 -30.06 42.41
N GLU A 2 6.28 -29.34 42.69
CA GLU A 2 5.88 -28.15 41.94
C GLU A 2 6.70 -26.97 42.44
N ILE A 3 7.39 -26.29 41.51
CA ILE A 3 8.08 -25.04 41.82
C ILE A 3 7.20 -23.90 41.26
N SER A 4 6.48 -23.27 42.17
CA SER A 4 5.70 -22.09 41.95
C SER A 4 6.63 -20.86 41.82
N PHE A 5 6.71 -20.25 40.66
CA PHE A 5 7.37 -18.93 40.46
C PHE A 5 6.37 -17.80 40.68
N SER A 6 6.59 -17.02 41.72
CA SER A 6 5.81 -15.81 42.03
C SER A 6 6.21 -14.64 41.14
N PRO A 7 5.26 -13.93 40.48
CA PRO A 7 5.56 -12.86 39.54
C PRO A 7 6.03 -11.52 40.17
N LYS A 8 6.20 -11.48 41.49
CA LYS A 8 6.52 -10.20 42.18
C LYS A 8 8.00 -9.80 42.20
N ARG A 9 8.92 -10.62 41.68
CA ARG A 9 10.36 -10.29 41.69
C ARG A 9 10.91 -9.70 40.37
N LEU A 10 10.15 -9.71 39.30
CA LEU A 10 10.61 -9.19 38.00
C LEU A 10 10.34 -7.68 37.81
N VAL A 11 9.39 -7.12 38.60
CA VAL A 11 9.00 -5.68 38.46
C VAL A 11 10.01 -4.74 39.12
N VAL A 12 10.82 -5.21 40.07
CA VAL A 12 11.78 -4.34 40.80
C VAL A 12 13.07 -4.07 40.03
N ALA A 13 13.45 -4.94 39.09
CA ALA A 13 14.68 -4.74 38.30
C ALA A 13 14.54 -3.73 37.15
N VAL A 14 13.35 -3.49 36.65
CA VAL A 14 13.10 -2.55 35.54
C VAL A 14 12.95 -1.11 36.04
N ALA A 15 12.48 -0.90 37.28
CA ALA A 15 12.31 0.44 37.85
C ALA A 15 13.62 1.11 38.28
N ALA A 16 14.71 0.37 38.48
CA ALA A 16 16.00 0.91 38.89
C ALA A 16 16.87 1.41 37.72
N ALA A 17 16.54 1.08 36.47
CA ALA A 17 17.30 1.51 35.29
C ALA A 17 16.80 2.83 34.68
N LEU A 18 15.65 3.33 35.09
CA LEU A 18 15.05 4.54 34.53
C LEU A 18 15.73 5.88 34.89
N PRO A 19 16.42 6.06 36.04
CA PRO A 19 17.09 7.35 36.33
C PRO A 19 18.36 7.58 35.52
N LEU A 20 18.99 6.55 34.94
CA LEU A 20 20.25 6.72 34.19
C LEU A 20 20.07 7.18 32.76
N MET A 21 18.87 7.09 32.21
CA MET A 21 18.62 7.54 30.83
C MET A 21 18.32 9.06 30.70
N ALA A 22 17.96 9.72 31.79
CA ALA A 22 17.68 11.17 31.77
C ALA A 22 18.94 12.06 31.70
N SER A 23 20.12 11.51 31.99
CA SER A 23 21.38 12.32 31.97
C SER A 23 22.19 12.16 30.67
N ALA A 24 21.80 11.31 29.76
CA ALA A 24 22.46 11.13 28.46
C ALA A 24 21.94 12.11 27.38
N ALA A 25 20.92 12.91 27.70
CA ALA A 25 20.28 13.80 26.73
C ALA A 25 21.09 15.08 26.42
N ASP A 26 22.14 15.39 27.19
CA ASP A 26 22.91 16.64 27.07
C ASP A 26 24.32 16.50 26.50
N THR A 27 24.74 15.33 26.07
CA THR A 27 25.94 15.22 25.25
C THR A 27 25.58 15.48 23.81
N PRO A 28 26.12 16.55 23.16
CA PRO A 28 25.98 16.70 21.72
C PRO A 28 26.51 15.41 21.08
N SER A 29 25.64 14.70 20.40
CA SER A 29 26.07 13.60 19.55
C SER A 29 27.16 14.13 18.62
N THR A 30 28.41 13.71 18.82
CA THR A 30 29.49 13.88 17.86
C THR A 30 29.33 12.95 16.66
N ALA A 31 28.13 12.48 16.39
CA ALA A 31 27.77 11.98 15.11
C ALA A 31 27.98 13.13 14.13
N THR A 32 29.23 13.25 13.64
CA THR A 32 29.54 13.99 12.44
C THR A 32 28.47 13.62 11.45
N ALA A 33 27.55 14.55 11.20
CA ALA A 33 26.56 14.40 10.14
C ALA A 33 27.29 13.80 8.96
N ARG A 34 26.90 12.61 8.54
CA ARG A 34 27.44 12.01 7.33
C ARG A 34 27.05 12.94 6.19
N LYS A 35 27.90 13.94 5.91
CA LYS A 35 27.82 14.77 4.72
C LYS A 35 28.01 13.84 3.54
N GLY A 36 26.94 13.20 3.06
CA GLY A 36 27.14 12.21 2.04
C GLY A 36 26.03 12.07 1.03
N PHE A 37 24.80 12.19 1.45
CA PHE A 37 23.67 11.99 0.54
C PHE A 37 22.63 13.06 0.79
N ALA A 38 22.74 14.16 0.04
CA ALA A 38 21.69 15.16 0.01
C ALA A 38 20.38 14.48 -0.47
N GLY A 39 19.32 14.56 0.32
CA GLY A 39 18.01 14.04 -0.04
C GLY A 39 17.58 12.75 0.68
N TYR A 40 18.34 12.27 1.66
CA TYR A 40 17.90 11.20 2.56
C TYR A 40 17.52 11.76 3.93
N ASP A 41 16.47 11.20 4.53
CA ASP A 41 16.11 11.48 5.90
C ASP A 41 17.16 10.94 6.88
N HIS A 42 17.14 11.44 8.12
CA HIS A 42 17.95 10.92 9.21
C HIS A 42 17.06 10.05 10.12
N PRO A 43 17.08 8.72 9.95
CA PRO A 43 16.12 7.83 10.60
C PRO A 43 16.14 7.89 12.13
N ASN A 44 17.29 7.95 12.76
CA ASN A 44 17.47 7.85 14.22
C ASN A 44 16.59 8.79 15.07
N GLN A 45 15.95 9.76 14.46
CA GLN A 45 15.02 10.65 15.15
C GLN A 45 13.75 9.93 15.65
N TYR A 46 13.29 8.89 14.98
CA TYR A 46 12.02 8.21 15.28
C TYR A 46 12.09 7.34 16.53
N LEU A 47 13.27 6.78 16.85
CA LEU A 47 13.48 6.01 18.06
C LEU A 47 13.38 6.84 19.35
N VAL A 48 13.79 8.10 19.28
CA VAL A 48 13.97 8.94 20.49
C VAL A 48 12.97 10.09 20.59
N LYS A 49 12.37 10.52 19.48
CA LYS A 49 11.37 11.59 19.50
C LYS A 49 9.98 11.05 19.82
N PRO A 50 9.24 11.68 20.73
CA PRO A 50 7.86 11.30 20.98
C PRO A 50 6.96 11.70 19.82
N ALA A 51 6.03 10.81 19.46
CA ALA A 51 4.90 11.18 18.62
C ALA A 51 3.82 11.86 19.45
N THR A 52 3.03 12.72 18.82
CA THR A 52 1.97 13.51 19.47
C THR A 52 0.61 12.99 19.04
N THR A 53 -0.27 12.69 19.98
CA THR A 53 -1.67 12.39 19.72
C THR A 53 -2.41 13.66 19.34
N ILE A 54 -2.88 13.75 18.10
CA ILE A 54 -3.62 14.92 17.57
C ILE A 54 -5.13 14.75 17.69
N ALA A 55 -5.61 13.52 17.71
CA ALA A 55 -6.99 13.14 18.02
C ALA A 55 -7.00 11.73 18.60
N ASP A 56 -7.99 11.45 19.44
CA ASP A 56 -8.10 10.18 20.17
C ASP A 56 -8.21 8.94 19.27
N ASN A 57 -8.82 9.11 18.09
CA ASN A 57 -9.06 8.05 17.12
C ASN A 57 -8.14 8.14 15.89
N MET A 58 -6.97 8.71 16.04
CA MET A 58 -5.95 8.78 15.00
C MET A 58 -4.59 8.31 15.52
N MET A 59 -3.78 7.75 14.63
CA MET A 59 -2.39 7.41 14.92
C MET A 59 -1.61 8.67 15.38
N PRO A 60 -0.80 8.58 16.44
CA PRO A 60 0.09 9.67 16.84
C PRO A 60 1.09 10.04 15.73
N VAL A 61 1.39 11.32 15.60
CA VAL A 61 2.22 11.86 14.52
C VAL A 61 3.53 12.45 15.03
N MET A 62 4.58 12.36 14.23
CA MET A 62 5.80 13.14 14.38
C MET A 62 5.53 14.57 13.91
N GLN A 63 5.82 15.56 14.75
CA GLN A 63 5.53 16.95 14.41
C GLN A 63 6.73 17.63 13.76
N HIS A 64 6.48 18.31 12.65
CA HIS A 64 7.45 19.09 11.89
C HIS A 64 6.92 20.51 11.59
N PRO A 65 6.78 21.41 12.61
CA PRO A 65 6.06 22.68 12.45
C PRO A 65 6.57 23.61 11.34
N ALA A 66 7.88 23.59 11.06
CA ALA A 66 8.46 24.39 9.97
C ALA A 66 8.03 23.85 8.59
N GLN A 67 8.04 22.53 8.42
CA GLN A 67 7.59 21.82 7.24
C GLN A 67 6.07 22.01 7.01
N ASP A 68 5.27 21.93 8.07
CA ASP A 68 3.83 22.16 8.03
C ASP A 68 3.51 23.58 7.54
N LYS A 69 4.22 24.58 8.09
CA LYS A 69 4.05 25.98 7.70
C LYS A 69 4.42 26.22 6.23
N GLU A 70 5.56 25.66 5.77
CA GLU A 70 5.98 25.74 4.36
C GLU A 70 4.91 25.15 3.44
N THR A 71 4.40 23.97 3.79
CA THR A 71 3.38 23.26 3.02
C THR A 71 2.06 24.03 2.92
N GLN A 72 1.59 24.57 4.04
CA GLN A 72 0.37 25.40 4.06
C GLN A 72 0.51 26.64 3.15
N GLN A 73 1.68 27.27 3.12
CA GLN A 73 1.94 28.40 2.24
C GLN A 73 1.89 27.98 0.77
N LYS A 74 2.56 26.87 0.40
CA LYS A 74 2.54 26.33 -0.98
C LYS A 74 1.11 25.99 -1.44
N LEU A 75 0.32 25.34 -0.58
CA LEU A 75 -1.07 24.99 -0.91
C LEU A 75 -1.96 26.23 -1.07
N ALA A 76 -1.82 27.23 -0.19
CA ALA A 76 -2.57 28.49 -0.30
C ALA A 76 -2.24 29.26 -1.58
N GLU A 77 -0.96 29.29 -2.00
CA GLU A 77 -0.54 29.89 -3.27
C GLU A 77 -1.10 29.13 -4.46
N LEU A 78 -1.10 27.80 -4.41
CA LEU A 78 -1.69 26.95 -5.45
C LEU A 78 -3.20 27.20 -5.59
N GLU A 79 -3.93 27.19 -4.46
CA GLU A 79 -5.38 27.44 -4.47
C GLU A 79 -5.72 28.83 -5.01
N LYS A 80 -4.92 29.85 -4.66
CA LYS A 80 -5.06 31.21 -5.23
C LYS A 80 -4.82 31.23 -6.74
N LYS A 81 -3.85 30.42 -7.24
CA LYS A 81 -3.51 30.33 -8.66
C LYS A 81 -4.56 29.56 -9.46
N THR A 82 -5.07 28.45 -8.93
CA THR A 82 -5.91 27.49 -9.65
C THR A 82 -7.41 27.69 -9.42
N GLY A 83 -7.79 28.29 -8.28
CA GLY A 83 -9.17 28.39 -7.82
C GLY A 83 -9.84 27.05 -7.46
N LYS A 84 -9.06 25.98 -7.40
CA LYS A 84 -9.54 24.60 -7.19
C LYS A 84 -8.73 23.88 -6.13
N LYS A 85 -9.33 22.92 -5.45
CA LYS A 85 -8.62 21.92 -4.67
C LYS A 85 -7.81 21.01 -5.61
N PRO A 86 -6.70 20.41 -5.12
CA PRO A 86 -5.87 19.51 -5.91
C PRO A 86 -6.62 18.25 -6.34
N ASN A 87 -6.32 17.75 -7.54
CA ASN A 87 -6.69 16.41 -7.93
C ASN A 87 -5.77 15.37 -7.26
N VAL A 88 -6.26 14.18 -7.07
CA VAL A 88 -5.48 13.06 -6.55
C VAL A 88 -5.61 11.86 -7.50
N VAL A 89 -4.49 11.31 -7.94
CA VAL A 89 -4.41 10.09 -8.75
C VAL A 89 -3.60 9.06 -7.98
N ILE A 90 -4.18 7.89 -7.74
CA ILE A 90 -3.48 6.71 -7.25
C ILE A 90 -3.39 5.71 -8.40
N PHE A 91 -2.17 5.46 -8.87
CA PHE A 91 -1.87 4.42 -9.84
C PHE A 91 -1.28 3.22 -9.09
N LEU A 92 -2.08 2.16 -9.00
CA LEU A 92 -1.80 0.99 -8.17
C LEU A 92 -1.53 -0.22 -9.06
N LEU A 93 -0.28 -0.67 -9.06
CA LEU A 93 0.13 -1.93 -9.69
C LEU A 93 -0.30 -3.13 -8.85
N ASP A 94 -0.32 -4.30 -9.48
CA ASP A 94 -0.73 -5.58 -8.89
C ASP A 94 0.45 -6.56 -8.88
N ASP A 95 0.87 -7.05 -7.70
CA ASP A 95 1.97 -7.99 -7.48
C ASP A 95 3.36 -7.53 -8.00
N VAL A 96 3.61 -6.22 -8.07
CA VAL A 96 4.88 -5.70 -8.56
C VAL A 96 5.86 -5.53 -7.41
N GLY A 97 7.01 -6.21 -7.52
CA GLY A 97 8.06 -6.19 -6.53
C GLY A 97 8.85 -4.88 -6.52
N TRP A 98 9.48 -4.58 -5.37
CA TRP A 98 10.22 -3.33 -5.15
C TRP A 98 11.30 -3.07 -6.21
N MET A 99 11.93 -4.14 -6.74
CA MET A 99 13.03 -4.05 -7.71
C MET A 99 12.58 -4.23 -9.16
N ASP A 100 11.29 -4.37 -9.44
CA ASP A 100 10.82 -4.52 -10.83
C ASP A 100 10.92 -3.23 -11.65
N VAL A 101 10.94 -2.09 -10.99
CA VAL A 101 11.00 -0.76 -11.59
C VAL A 101 12.42 -0.20 -11.62
N GLY A 102 12.74 0.61 -12.66
CA GLY A 102 14.09 1.15 -12.84
C GLY A 102 14.48 2.19 -11.79
N PHE A 103 13.56 2.98 -11.26
CA PHE A 103 13.85 4.00 -10.24
C PHE A 103 14.36 3.41 -8.91
N ASN A 104 14.15 2.11 -8.66
CA ASN A 104 14.70 1.36 -7.55
C ASN A 104 15.94 0.53 -7.93
N GLY A 105 16.44 0.68 -9.15
CA GLY A 105 17.66 0.01 -9.63
C GLY A 105 17.44 -1.32 -10.37
N GLY A 106 16.18 -1.73 -10.54
CA GLY A 106 15.79 -2.87 -11.35
C GLY A 106 15.51 -2.49 -12.81
N GLY A 107 14.26 -2.58 -13.23
CA GLY A 107 13.85 -2.24 -14.59
C GLY A 107 14.63 -3.06 -15.64
N VAL A 108 15.45 -2.42 -16.46
CA VAL A 108 16.27 -3.09 -17.47
C VAL A 108 17.19 -4.16 -16.86
N ALA A 109 17.72 -3.93 -15.66
CA ALA A 109 18.63 -4.87 -15.00
C ALA A 109 17.97 -6.23 -14.68
N VAL A 110 16.64 -6.25 -14.52
CA VAL A 110 15.85 -7.47 -14.32
C VAL A 110 14.99 -7.84 -15.53
N GLY A 111 15.19 -7.14 -16.66
CA GLY A 111 14.49 -7.39 -17.91
C GLY A 111 13.09 -6.78 -18.00
N ASN A 112 12.74 -5.88 -17.12
CA ASN A 112 11.42 -5.21 -17.01
C ASN A 112 11.57 -3.69 -17.24
N PRO A 113 11.83 -3.19 -18.45
CA PRO A 113 12.09 -1.77 -18.68
C PRO A 113 10.85 -0.91 -18.36
N THR A 114 11.06 0.16 -17.56
CA THR A 114 10.00 1.09 -17.13
C THR A 114 10.39 2.56 -17.40
N PRO A 115 10.82 2.94 -18.62
CA PRO A 115 11.47 4.22 -18.86
C PRO A 115 10.59 5.45 -18.60
N ASP A 116 9.29 5.40 -18.93
CA ASP A 116 8.38 6.53 -18.68
C ASP A 116 8.06 6.67 -17.19
N ILE A 117 7.84 5.55 -16.48
CA ILE A 117 7.64 5.51 -15.03
C ILE A 117 8.88 6.10 -14.34
N ASP A 118 10.09 5.66 -14.72
CA ASP A 118 11.35 6.10 -14.14
C ASP A 118 11.62 7.60 -14.39
N ALA A 119 11.25 8.10 -15.58
CA ALA A 119 11.38 9.50 -15.92
C ALA A 119 10.51 10.39 -15.04
N VAL A 120 9.27 9.99 -14.73
CA VAL A 120 8.39 10.73 -13.83
C VAL A 120 8.86 10.60 -12.38
N ALA A 121 9.24 9.40 -11.94
CA ALA A 121 9.78 9.14 -10.61
C ALA A 121 11.01 10.01 -10.29
N SER A 122 11.90 10.18 -11.28
CA SER A 122 13.11 11.02 -11.15
C SER A 122 12.83 12.50 -10.92
N GLN A 123 11.62 12.96 -11.24
CA GLN A 123 11.15 14.32 -11.04
C GLN A 123 10.29 14.49 -9.78
N GLY A 124 10.06 13.42 -9.03
CA GLY A 124 9.25 13.38 -7.82
C GLY A 124 10.02 12.98 -6.57
N LEU A 125 9.29 12.59 -5.55
CA LEU A 125 9.83 11.99 -4.33
C LEU A 125 9.73 10.47 -4.44
N ILE A 126 10.88 9.79 -4.56
CA ILE A 126 10.98 8.33 -4.51
C ILE A 126 11.03 7.91 -3.04
N LEU A 127 10.09 7.08 -2.62
CA LEU A 127 9.98 6.55 -1.27
C LEU A 127 10.61 5.16 -1.21
N THR A 128 11.74 5.05 -0.52
CA THR A 128 12.45 3.76 -0.41
C THR A 128 11.91 2.88 0.73
N SER A 129 11.07 3.43 1.60
CA SER A 129 10.42 2.76 2.74
C SER A 129 8.91 3.00 2.74
N ALA A 130 8.25 2.64 1.62
CA ALA A 130 6.81 2.64 1.51
C ALA A 130 6.26 1.23 1.73
N TYR A 131 5.18 1.12 2.51
CA TYR A 131 4.62 -0.14 2.98
C TYR A 131 3.16 -0.31 2.59
N SER A 132 2.83 -1.54 2.22
CA SER A 132 1.49 -2.05 1.99
C SER A 132 1.12 -3.09 3.04
N GLN A 133 -0.12 -3.56 3.02
CA GLN A 133 -0.47 -4.80 3.69
C GLN A 133 0.07 -6.02 2.90
N PRO A 134 0.10 -7.23 3.49
CA PRO A 134 0.73 -8.39 2.85
C PRO A 134 0.10 -8.86 1.55
N SER A 135 -1.10 -8.40 1.19
CA SER A 135 -1.78 -8.80 -0.04
C SER A 135 -2.76 -7.76 -0.56
N SER A 136 -3.26 -8.00 -1.78
CA SER A 136 -4.08 -7.07 -2.58
C SER A 136 -5.29 -6.49 -1.84
N SER A 137 -6.23 -7.33 -1.40
CA SER A 137 -7.49 -6.83 -0.81
C SER A 137 -7.28 -6.07 0.49
N PRO A 138 -6.46 -6.55 1.43
CA PRO A 138 -6.11 -5.77 2.62
C PRO A 138 -5.52 -4.40 2.27
N THR A 139 -4.57 -4.32 1.35
CA THR A 139 -3.94 -3.06 0.95
C THR A 139 -4.91 -2.09 0.30
N ARG A 140 -5.71 -2.57 -0.65
CA ARG A 140 -6.70 -1.74 -1.36
C ARG A 140 -7.73 -1.16 -0.40
N ALA A 141 -8.20 -1.96 0.57
CA ALA A 141 -9.07 -1.51 1.63
C ALA A 141 -8.38 -0.52 2.57
N THR A 142 -7.11 -0.76 2.92
CA THR A 142 -6.29 0.15 3.74
C THR A 142 -6.17 1.54 3.10
N ILE A 143 -5.89 1.62 1.80
CA ILE A 143 -5.84 2.89 1.04
C ILE A 143 -7.18 3.64 1.14
N LEU A 144 -8.29 2.92 0.99
CA LEU A 144 -9.61 3.56 0.92
C LEU A 144 -10.25 3.84 2.28
N THR A 145 -9.74 3.27 3.38
CA THR A 145 -10.31 3.46 4.72
C THR A 145 -9.37 4.18 5.70
N GLY A 146 -8.07 4.25 5.38
CA GLY A 146 -7.05 4.74 6.30
C GLY A 146 -6.82 3.83 7.51
N GLN A 147 -7.31 2.60 7.45
CA GLN A 147 -7.25 1.62 8.53
C GLN A 147 -6.38 0.43 8.14
N TYR A 148 -5.68 -0.16 9.09
CA TYR A 148 -5.01 -1.45 8.89
C TYR A 148 -6.03 -2.59 8.77
N SER A 149 -5.59 -3.70 8.18
CA SER A 149 -6.40 -4.87 7.90
C SER A 149 -7.15 -5.41 9.13
N ILE A 150 -6.57 -5.28 10.31
CA ILE A 150 -7.19 -5.69 11.57
C ILE A 150 -8.47 -4.89 11.88
N TYR A 151 -8.54 -3.61 11.50
CA TYR A 151 -9.72 -2.76 11.77
C TYR A 151 -10.78 -2.87 10.69
N HIS A 152 -10.40 -2.83 9.40
CA HIS A 152 -11.39 -2.98 8.33
C HIS A 152 -11.85 -4.42 8.14
N GLY A 153 -11.14 -5.41 8.72
CA GLY A 153 -11.54 -6.81 8.78
C GLY A 153 -11.34 -7.61 7.49
N ILE A 154 -10.76 -7.01 6.44
CA ILE A 154 -10.43 -7.70 5.19
C ILE A 154 -9.00 -8.22 5.33
N LEU A 155 -8.86 -9.43 5.87
CA LEU A 155 -7.57 -10.08 6.10
C LEU A 155 -7.12 -10.93 4.91
N MET A 156 -8.09 -11.44 4.17
CA MET A 156 -7.92 -12.26 2.97
C MET A 156 -8.87 -11.75 1.88
N PRO A 157 -8.60 -12.03 0.62
CA PRO A 157 -9.51 -11.68 -0.47
C PRO A 157 -10.89 -12.30 -0.29
N PRO A 158 -12.00 -11.52 -0.29
CA PRO A 158 -13.33 -12.09 -0.42
C PRO A 158 -13.51 -12.57 -1.86
N MET A 159 -13.85 -13.84 -2.05
CA MET A 159 -13.93 -14.51 -3.34
C MET A 159 -15.30 -15.18 -3.54
N TYR A 160 -15.66 -15.46 -4.79
CA TYR A 160 -16.87 -16.21 -5.16
C TYR A 160 -18.17 -15.65 -4.59
N GLY A 161 -18.30 -14.32 -4.55
CA GLY A 161 -19.50 -13.67 -3.99
C GLY A 161 -19.62 -13.75 -2.46
N GLN A 162 -18.55 -14.14 -1.77
CA GLN A 162 -18.55 -14.18 -0.31
C GLN A 162 -18.90 -12.81 0.29
N PRO A 163 -19.65 -12.76 1.39
CA PRO A 163 -19.95 -11.52 2.09
C PRO A 163 -18.68 -10.95 2.70
N GLY A 164 -18.64 -9.64 2.85
CA GLY A 164 -17.48 -8.94 3.43
C GLY A 164 -17.08 -7.74 2.59
N GLY A 165 -15.81 -7.39 2.68
CA GLY A 165 -15.31 -6.22 1.96
C GLY A 165 -15.66 -4.91 2.66
N LEU A 166 -15.81 -3.85 1.86
CA LEU A 166 -15.93 -2.47 2.36
C LEU A 166 -17.33 -2.09 2.88
N GLN A 167 -18.30 -2.99 2.85
CA GLN A 167 -19.67 -2.68 3.31
C GLN A 167 -19.67 -2.07 4.72
N GLY A 168 -20.38 -0.94 4.88
CA GLY A 168 -20.55 -0.27 6.18
C GLY A 168 -19.30 0.45 6.70
N LEU A 169 -18.21 0.52 5.94
CA LEU A 169 -17.04 1.31 6.29
C LEU A 169 -17.13 2.73 5.69
N THR A 170 -16.55 3.69 6.40
CA THR A 170 -16.33 5.03 5.84
C THR A 170 -15.14 4.96 4.88
N THR A 171 -15.32 5.44 3.66
CA THR A 171 -14.33 5.33 2.60
C THR A 171 -13.87 6.69 2.08
N LEU A 172 -12.63 6.76 1.62
CA LEU A 172 -12.03 7.95 1.03
C LEU A 172 -12.87 8.51 -0.14
N PRO A 173 -13.30 7.70 -1.13
CA PRO A 173 -14.11 8.23 -2.23
C PRO A 173 -15.45 8.82 -1.78
N GLN A 174 -16.10 8.23 -0.75
CA GLN A 174 -17.31 8.82 -0.20
C GLN A 174 -17.04 10.20 0.42
N LEU A 175 -16.01 10.30 1.25
CA LEU A 175 -15.65 11.56 1.90
C LEU A 175 -15.23 12.64 0.89
N LEU A 176 -14.45 12.27 -0.13
CA LEU A 176 -14.04 13.19 -1.19
C LEU A 176 -15.24 13.64 -2.05
N HIS A 177 -16.16 12.71 -2.37
CA HIS A 177 -17.41 13.09 -3.05
C HIS A 177 -18.20 14.13 -2.25
N ASP A 178 -18.33 13.94 -0.94
CA ASP A 178 -19.03 14.86 -0.05
C ASP A 178 -18.34 16.25 0.04
N GLN A 179 -17.05 16.31 -0.31
CA GLN A 179 -16.26 17.53 -0.46
C GLN A 179 -16.27 18.11 -1.90
N GLY A 180 -17.10 17.57 -2.79
CA GLY A 180 -17.32 18.08 -4.13
C GLY A 180 -16.37 17.52 -5.21
N TYR A 181 -15.56 16.52 -4.90
CA TYR A 181 -14.75 15.82 -5.89
C TYR A 181 -15.62 14.95 -6.80
N VAL A 182 -15.16 14.78 -8.04
CA VAL A 182 -15.62 13.70 -8.91
C VAL A 182 -14.74 12.49 -8.65
N THR A 183 -15.33 11.35 -8.27
CA THR A 183 -14.60 10.16 -7.85
C THR A 183 -14.74 9.04 -8.87
N GLN A 184 -13.61 8.56 -9.40
CA GLN A 184 -13.53 7.55 -10.44
C GLN A 184 -12.70 6.35 -9.96
N ALA A 185 -13.25 5.14 -10.07
CA ALA A 185 -12.48 3.91 -9.97
C ALA A 185 -12.37 3.23 -11.34
N ILE A 186 -11.16 2.75 -11.68
CA ILE A 186 -10.88 2.02 -12.91
C ILE A 186 -10.04 0.79 -12.56
N GLY A 187 -10.41 -0.37 -13.11
CA GLY A 187 -9.63 -1.58 -13.07
C GLY A 187 -10.02 -2.56 -11.96
N LYS A 188 -9.05 -3.26 -11.41
CA LYS A 188 -9.25 -4.28 -10.37
C LYS A 188 -9.78 -3.68 -9.08
N TRP A 189 -10.91 -4.21 -8.62
CA TRP A 189 -11.51 -3.80 -7.34
C TRP A 189 -11.01 -4.63 -6.15
N HIS A 190 -11.36 -5.89 -6.09
CA HIS A 190 -10.90 -6.90 -5.13
C HIS A 190 -11.19 -6.58 -3.64
N MET A 191 -12.25 -5.82 -3.35
CA MET A 191 -12.64 -5.42 -1.98
C MET A 191 -14.09 -5.77 -1.65
N GLY A 192 -14.56 -6.91 -2.19
CA GLY A 192 -15.91 -7.43 -2.03
C GLY A 192 -16.74 -7.32 -3.30
N GLU A 193 -17.42 -8.41 -3.62
CA GLU A 193 -18.25 -8.55 -4.81
C GLU A 193 -19.74 -8.31 -4.51
N ASN A 194 -20.13 -8.43 -3.24
CA ASN A 194 -21.50 -8.14 -2.80
C ASN A 194 -21.86 -6.68 -3.05
N LYS A 195 -23.13 -6.43 -3.35
CA LYS A 195 -23.65 -5.13 -3.78
C LYS A 195 -23.18 -3.96 -2.88
N GLU A 196 -23.19 -4.16 -1.58
CA GLU A 196 -22.85 -3.14 -0.59
C GLU A 196 -21.36 -2.79 -0.56
N SER A 197 -20.49 -3.66 -1.10
CA SER A 197 -19.05 -3.45 -1.18
C SER A 197 -18.58 -3.01 -2.57
N GLN A 198 -19.47 -2.98 -3.57
CA GLN A 198 -19.11 -2.55 -4.93
C GLN A 198 -18.73 -1.06 -4.99
N PRO A 199 -17.84 -0.65 -5.90
CA PRO A 199 -17.29 0.71 -5.95
C PRO A 199 -18.32 1.82 -5.96
N GLN A 200 -19.38 1.68 -6.77
CA GLN A 200 -20.45 2.66 -6.91
C GLN A 200 -21.33 2.80 -5.65
N ASN A 201 -21.26 1.85 -4.73
CA ASN A 201 -22.01 1.83 -3.47
C ASN A 201 -21.17 2.21 -2.26
N VAL A 202 -19.84 2.29 -2.42
CA VAL A 202 -18.91 2.72 -1.36
C VAL A 202 -18.24 4.06 -1.66
N GLY A 203 -18.77 4.83 -2.60
CA GLY A 203 -18.41 6.23 -2.71
C GLY A 203 -17.86 6.70 -4.05
N PHE A 204 -17.66 5.84 -5.04
CA PHE A 204 -17.27 6.27 -6.37
C PHE A 204 -18.47 6.72 -7.21
N ASP A 205 -18.29 7.82 -7.95
CA ASP A 205 -19.32 8.32 -8.89
C ASP A 205 -19.41 7.44 -10.12
N ASP A 206 -18.29 6.84 -10.54
CA ASP A 206 -18.21 5.99 -11.71
C ASP A 206 -17.17 4.89 -11.49
N PHE A 207 -17.47 3.70 -11.98
CA PHE A 207 -16.60 2.52 -11.95
C PHE A 207 -16.56 1.83 -13.30
N ARG A 208 -15.37 1.49 -13.74
CA ARG A 208 -15.10 0.61 -14.88
C ARG A 208 -14.04 -0.40 -14.51
N GLY A 209 -14.36 -1.71 -14.52
CA GLY A 209 -13.40 -2.73 -14.12
C GLY A 209 -14.03 -4.09 -13.84
N PHE A 210 -13.36 -4.90 -13.02
CA PHE A 210 -13.90 -6.14 -12.49
C PHE A 210 -13.82 -6.18 -10.95
N ASN A 211 -14.69 -7.02 -10.34
CA ASN A 211 -14.85 -7.02 -8.88
C ASN A 211 -13.85 -7.88 -8.11
N SER A 212 -13.35 -8.97 -8.70
CA SER A 212 -12.57 -10.00 -8.02
C SER A 212 -11.08 -9.96 -8.40
N VAL A 213 -10.39 -11.09 -8.31
CA VAL A 213 -8.99 -11.27 -8.68
C VAL A 213 -8.86 -11.80 -10.12
N SER A 214 -7.75 -11.52 -10.79
CA SER A 214 -7.56 -11.79 -12.22
C SER A 214 -7.73 -13.26 -12.61
N ASP A 215 -7.12 -14.18 -11.88
CA ASP A 215 -7.11 -15.61 -12.16
C ASP A 215 -8.50 -16.23 -12.12
N MET A 216 -9.40 -15.77 -11.24
CA MET A 216 -10.78 -16.28 -11.20
C MET A 216 -11.55 -16.15 -12.51
N TYR A 217 -11.14 -15.23 -13.40
CA TYR A 217 -11.80 -15.03 -14.69
C TYR A 217 -11.31 -15.99 -15.78
N THR A 218 -10.12 -16.54 -15.63
CA THR A 218 -9.43 -17.30 -16.67
C THR A 218 -9.11 -18.73 -16.29
N GLU A 219 -8.82 -19.04 -15.02
CA GLU A 219 -8.34 -20.34 -14.56
C GLU A 219 -9.23 -21.53 -14.95
N TRP A 220 -10.55 -21.34 -15.01
CA TRP A 220 -11.51 -22.39 -15.30
C TRP A 220 -11.72 -22.63 -16.81
N ARG A 221 -11.11 -21.80 -17.65
CA ARG A 221 -11.28 -21.86 -19.11
C ARG A 221 -9.94 -21.80 -19.89
N ASP A 222 -8.82 -21.55 -19.23
CA ASP A 222 -7.52 -21.55 -19.89
C ASP A 222 -6.84 -22.92 -19.80
N VAL A 223 -6.76 -23.60 -20.95
CA VAL A 223 -6.16 -24.92 -21.05
C VAL A 223 -4.64 -24.93 -20.83
N HIS A 224 -3.98 -23.79 -20.91
CA HIS A 224 -2.54 -23.68 -20.71
C HIS A 224 -2.18 -23.48 -19.23
N VAL A 225 -3.11 -22.94 -18.46
CA VAL A 225 -2.92 -22.63 -17.02
C VAL A 225 -3.43 -23.79 -16.17
N ASN A 226 -4.71 -24.16 -16.31
CA ASN A 226 -5.38 -25.20 -15.54
C ASN A 226 -6.06 -26.25 -16.45
N PRO A 227 -5.28 -27.08 -17.18
CA PRO A 227 -5.83 -28.04 -18.10
C PRO A 227 -6.78 -29.06 -17.43
N GLU A 228 -6.53 -29.43 -16.17
CA GLU A 228 -7.34 -30.35 -15.40
C GLU A 228 -8.75 -29.81 -15.06
N VAL A 229 -8.91 -28.50 -15.09
CA VAL A 229 -10.20 -27.80 -14.92
C VAL A 229 -10.80 -27.48 -16.28
N ALA A 230 -10.06 -26.81 -17.14
CA ALA A 230 -10.56 -26.30 -18.43
C ALA A 230 -10.96 -27.41 -19.41
N LEU A 231 -10.29 -28.58 -19.37
CA LEU A 231 -10.62 -29.75 -20.18
C LEU A 231 -11.66 -30.69 -19.54
N SER A 232 -12.11 -30.40 -18.32
CA SER A 232 -13.14 -31.16 -17.62
C SER A 232 -14.48 -30.41 -17.65
N PRO A 233 -15.46 -30.84 -18.45
CA PRO A 233 -16.76 -30.17 -18.51
C PRO A 233 -17.43 -30.00 -17.14
N ASP A 234 -17.38 -31.03 -16.29
CA ASP A 234 -18.02 -31.01 -14.97
C ASP A 234 -17.36 -29.99 -14.03
N ARG A 235 -16.02 -29.90 -14.03
CA ARG A 235 -15.28 -28.94 -13.21
C ARG A 235 -15.48 -27.51 -13.69
N SER A 236 -15.41 -27.28 -15.00
CA SER A 236 -15.69 -25.98 -15.59
C SER A 236 -17.12 -25.53 -15.29
N GLU A 237 -18.10 -26.42 -15.39
CA GLU A 237 -19.50 -26.11 -15.10
C GLU A 237 -19.73 -25.82 -13.62
N TYR A 238 -19.04 -26.52 -12.70
CA TYR A 238 -19.06 -26.20 -11.28
C TYR A 238 -18.62 -24.76 -11.01
N ILE A 239 -17.50 -24.33 -11.60
CA ILE A 239 -16.99 -22.96 -11.40
C ILE A 239 -17.93 -21.91 -12.02
N LYS A 240 -18.53 -22.20 -13.16
CA LYS A 240 -19.56 -21.33 -13.78
C LYS A 240 -20.74 -21.03 -12.86
N GLN A 241 -21.09 -21.99 -12.00
CA GLN A 241 -22.23 -21.85 -11.08
C GLN A 241 -21.87 -21.08 -9.81
N LEU A 242 -20.58 -20.81 -9.53
CA LEU A 242 -20.18 -20.02 -8.37
C LEU A 242 -20.67 -18.57 -8.53
N PRO A 243 -21.16 -17.96 -7.43
CA PRO A 243 -21.85 -16.67 -7.47
C PRO A 243 -20.87 -15.47 -7.53
N PHE A 244 -20.04 -15.39 -8.56
CA PHE A 244 -19.18 -14.23 -8.79
C PHE A 244 -19.40 -13.63 -10.17
N SER A 245 -19.15 -12.34 -10.31
CA SER A 245 -19.22 -11.66 -11.61
C SER A 245 -18.08 -12.12 -12.51
N LYS A 246 -18.38 -12.51 -13.74
CA LYS A 246 -17.43 -12.98 -14.75
C LYS A 246 -17.12 -11.90 -15.80
N ASP A 247 -17.59 -10.69 -15.58
CA ASP A 247 -17.61 -9.62 -16.57
C ASP A 247 -16.70 -8.45 -16.20
N ASP A 248 -16.17 -7.82 -17.24
CA ASP A 248 -15.78 -6.42 -17.19
C ASP A 248 -17.05 -5.59 -17.10
N VAL A 249 -17.18 -4.76 -16.07
CA VAL A 249 -18.42 -4.07 -15.73
C VAL A 249 -18.27 -2.56 -15.74
N HIS A 250 -19.39 -1.87 -15.91
CA HIS A 250 -19.52 -0.43 -15.70
C HIS A 250 -20.66 -0.15 -14.72
N ALA A 251 -20.46 0.81 -13.82
CA ALA A 251 -21.51 1.28 -12.92
C ALA A 251 -21.33 2.75 -12.58
N VAL A 252 -22.44 3.42 -12.29
CA VAL A 252 -22.47 4.77 -11.74
C VAL A 252 -23.01 4.73 -10.31
N ARG A 253 -22.68 5.72 -9.51
CA ARG A 253 -23.04 5.84 -8.10
C ARG A 253 -24.51 5.44 -7.86
N GLY A 254 -24.71 4.49 -6.96
CA GLY A 254 -26.02 3.98 -6.56
C GLY A 254 -26.74 3.14 -7.62
N GLY A 255 -26.16 2.97 -8.81
CA GLY A 255 -26.71 2.14 -9.88
C GLY A 255 -26.28 0.68 -9.79
N GLU A 256 -26.95 -0.15 -10.60
CA GLU A 256 -26.55 -1.56 -10.78
C GLU A 256 -25.36 -1.64 -11.75
N GLN A 257 -24.51 -2.65 -11.54
CA GLN A 257 -23.42 -2.94 -12.46
C GLN A 257 -23.97 -3.50 -13.78
N GLN A 258 -23.47 -2.98 -14.88
CA GLN A 258 -23.78 -3.43 -16.23
C GLN A 258 -22.60 -4.21 -16.80
N ALA A 259 -22.82 -5.44 -17.25
CA ALA A 259 -21.84 -6.22 -17.95
C ALA A 259 -21.49 -5.57 -19.30
N ILE A 260 -20.21 -5.37 -19.54
CA ILE A 260 -19.68 -4.85 -20.80
C ILE A 260 -19.25 -6.03 -21.69
N ALA A 261 -18.52 -6.98 -21.11
CA ALA A 261 -18.08 -8.19 -21.79
C ALA A 261 -17.70 -9.28 -20.79
N ASP A 262 -17.92 -10.54 -21.16
CA ASP A 262 -17.36 -11.69 -20.46
C ASP A 262 -15.84 -11.71 -20.60
N ILE A 263 -15.13 -11.84 -19.48
CA ILE A 263 -13.66 -11.83 -19.44
C ILE A 263 -13.13 -13.23 -19.80
N THR A 264 -12.98 -13.46 -21.09
CA THR A 264 -12.27 -14.64 -21.62
C THR A 264 -10.75 -14.40 -21.58
N PRO A 265 -9.90 -15.45 -21.71
CA PRO A 265 -8.44 -15.26 -21.84
C PRO A 265 -8.05 -14.25 -22.93
N LYS A 266 -8.74 -14.29 -24.08
CA LYS A 266 -8.52 -13.31 -25.17
C LYS A 266 -8.96 -11.89 -24.81
N TYR A 267 -10.05 -11.73 -24.08
CA TYR A 267 -10.48 -10.40 -23.62
C TYR A 267 -9.53 -9.85 -22.55
N MET A 268 -8.98 -10.74 -21.71
CA MET A 268 -8.01 -10.39 -20.66
C MET A 268 -6.75 -9.73 -21.25
N GLU A 269 -6.26 -10.19 -22.42
CA GLU A 269 -5.11 -9.59 -23.10
C GLU A 269 -5.32 -8.09 -23.44
N ASP A 270 -6.55 -7.66 -23.69
CA ASP A 270 -6.87 -6.29 -24.08
C ASP A 270 -7.32 -5.40 -22.89
N LEU A 271 -7.48 -5.99 -21.72
CA LEU A 271 -8.25 -5.37 -20.64
C LEU A 271 -7.60 -4.08 -20.11
N ASP A 272 -6.30 -4.10 -19.81
CA ASP A 272 -5.59 -2.91 -19.32
C ASP A 272 -5.55 -1.78 -20.35
N GLN A 273 -5.50 -2.10 -21.66
CA GLN A 273 -5.59 -1.11 -22.74
C GLN A 273 -6.99 -0.46 -22.79
N ARG A 274 -8.06 -1.26 -22.65
CA ARG A 274 -9.45 -0.76 -22.60
C ARG A 274 -9.69 0.15 -21.39
N TRP A 275 -9.14 -0.21 -20.25
CA TRP A 275 -9.22 0.59 -19.04
C TRP A 275 -8.40 1.88 -19.16
N MET A 276 -7.21 1.82 -19.77
CA MET A 276 -6.39 3.00 -20.05
C MET A 276 -7.14 3.99 -20.96
N GLU A 277 -7.77 3.51 -22.03
CA GLU A 277 -8.59 4.37 -22.90
C GLU A 277 -9.77 5.00 -22.14
N TYR A 278 -10.38 4.26 -21.20
CA TYR A 278 -11.44 4.79 -20.34
C TYR A 278 -10.90 5.88 -19.41
N GLY A 279 -9.74 5.66 -18.82
CA GLY A 279 -9.04 6.66 -17.99
C GLY A 279 -8.69 7.93 -18.76
N VAL A 280 -8.18 7.82 -19.97
CA VAL A 280 -7.91 8.96 -20.86
C VAL A 280 -9.19 9.77 -21.10
N LYS A 281 -10.30 9.11 -21.44
CA LYS A 281 -11.61 9.78 -21.64
C LYS A 281 -12.10 10.50 -20.37
N PHE A 282 -11.89 9.88 -19.21
CA PHE A 282 -12.20 10.51 -17.92
C PHE A 282 -11.35 11.78 -17.70
N LEU A 283 -10.03 11.71 -17.89
CA LEU A 283 -9.13 12.85 -17.72
C LEU A 283 -9.45 13.99 -18.71
N ASP A 284 -9.75 13.67 -19.98
CA ASP A 284 -10.19 14.66 -20.98
C ASP A 284 -11.53 15.33 -20.61
N LYS A 285 -12.46 14.58 -20.00
CA LYS A 285 -13.71 15.13 -19.45
C LYS A 285 -13.42 16.07 -18.28
N MET A 286 -12.53 15.66 -17.35
CA MET A 286 -12.19 16.44 -16.16
C MET A 286 -11.39 17.72 -16.49
N ALA A 287 -10.67 17.76 -17.59
CA ALA A 287 -10.01 18.98 -18.08
C ALA A 287 -10.98 20.12 -18.36
N LYS A 288 -12.25 19.81 -18.63
CA LYS A 288 -13.34 20.77 -18.91
C LYS A 288 -14.22 21.05 -17.68
N SER A 289 -13.89 20.46 -16.53
CA SER A 289 -14.66 20.58 -15.29
C SER A 289 -14.00 21.54 -14.31
N ASP A 290 -14.81 22.29 -13.58
CA ASP A 290 -14.34 23.12 -12.47
C ASP A 290 -14.17 22.35 -11.16
N LYS A 291 -14.62 21.09 -11.10
CA LYS A 291 -14.49 20.24 -9.93
C LYS A 291 -13.13 19.55 -9.89
N PRO A 292 -12.53 19.37 -8.71
CA PRO A 292 -11.40 18.46 -8.53
C PRO A 292 -11.84 17.01 -8.72
N PHE A 293 -10.89 16.11 -8.97
CA PHE A 293 -11.18 14.68 -9.07
C PHE A 293 -10.25 13.81 -8.23
N PHE A 294 -10.76 12.64 -7.87
CA PHE A 294 -10.02 11.53 -7.32
C PHE A 294 -10.10 10.35 -8.30
N LEU A 295 -8.96 9.91 -8.81
CA LEU A 295 -8.85 8.74 -9.67
C LEU A 295 -8.10 7.63 -8.94
N TYR A 296 -8.80 6.53 -8.66
CA TYR A 296 -8.23 5.27 -8.23
C TYR A 296 -8.08 4.36 -9.45
N TYR A 297 -6.86 4.13 -9.89
CA TYR A 297 -6.55 3.29 -11.04
C TYR A 297 -5.79 2.05 -10.59
N GLY A 298 -6.47 0.91 -10.49
CA GLY A 298 -5.89 -0.37 -10.14
C GLY A 298 -5.68 -1.22 -11.38
N THR A 299 -4.40 -1.47 -11.74
CA THR A 299 -4.11 -2.34 -12.89
C THR A 299 -4.48 -3.78 -12.61
N ARG A 300 -4.61 -4.57 -13.65
CA ARG A 300 -4.62 -6.03 -13.60
C ARG A 300 -3.24 -6.59 -13.95
N GLY A 301 -2.54 -5.93 -14.85
CA GLY A 301 -1.24 -6.39 -15.35
C GLY A 301 -0.25 -6.64 -14.22
N CYS A 302 0.56 -7.68 -14.41
CA CYS A 302 1.56 -8.25 -13.52
C CYS A 302 1.05 -9.24 -12.46
N HIS A 303 -0.26 -9.30 -12.18
CA HIS A 303 -0.83 -10.42 -11.43
C HIS A 303 -0.85 -11.69 -12.31
N PHE A 304 -0.59 -12.84 -11.71
CA PHE A 304 -0.76 -14.13 -12.40
C PHE A 304 -2.27 -14.37 -12.70
N ASP A 305 -2.67 -15.07 -13.75
CA ASP A 305 -1.78 -15.41 -14.85
C ASP A 305 -1.57 -14.20 -15.76
N ASN A 306 -0.37 -14.07 -16.29
CA ASN A 306 -0.03 -12.88 -17.07
C ASN A 306 -0.51 -13.00 -18.51
N TYR A 307 -1.36 -12.08 -18.94
CA TYR A 307 -1.90 -11.95 -20.30
C TYR A 307 -1.54 -10.57 -20.86
N PRO A 308 -0.29 -10.34 -21.27
CA PRO A 308 0.08 -9.06 -21.91
C PRO A 308 -0.69 -8.90 -23.22
N ASN A 309 -1.04 -7.65 -23.54
CA ASN A 309 -1.62 -7.37 -24.85
C ASN A 309 -0.67 -7.80 -25.97
N ALA A 310 -1.21 -8.31 -27.06
CA ALA A 310 -0.43 -8.84 -28.20
C ALA A 310 0.61 -7.84 -28.74
N LYS A 311 0.41 -6.54 -28.59
CA LYS A 311 1.36 -5.49 -28.93
C LYS A 311 2.67 -5.60 -28.15
N TYR A 312 2.63 -6.14 -26.93
CA TYR A 312 3.78 -6.22 -26.01
C TYR A 312 4.36 -7.63 -25.92
N ALA A 313 3.72 -8.63 -26.49
CA ALA A 313 4.20 -10.01 -26.48
C ALA A 313 5.61 -10.12 -27.03
N GLY A 314 6.56 -10.63 -26.22
CA GLY A 314 7.98 -10.77 -26.55
C GLY A 314 8.76 -9.45 -26.54
N SER A 315 8.19 -8.35 -26.06
CA SER A 315 8.85 -7.03 -26.05
C SER A 315 9.84 -6.85 -24.89
N SER A 316 9.67 -7.59 -23.80
CA SER A 316 10.57 -7.50 -22.65
C SER A 316 11.89 -8.20 -22.87
N PRO A 317 13.03 -7.65 -22.42
CA PRO A 317 14.32 -8.35 -22.41
C PRO A 317 14.29 -9.67 -21.63
N ALA A 318 13.47 -9.77 -20.59
CA ALA A 318 13.25 -10.99 -19.81
C ALA A 318 12.57 -12.11 -20.61
N ARG A 319 11.88 -11.77 -21.71
CA ARG A 319 11.11 -12.71 -22.57
C ARG A 319 10.15 -13.58 -21.77
N THR A 320 9.48 -12.97 -20.80
CA THR A 320 8.44 -13.60 -19.98
C THR A 320 7.15 -12.82 -20.09
N SER A 321 6.00 -13.48 -19.90
CA SER A 321 4.71 -12.81 -19.90
C SER A 321 4.62 -11.73 -18.80
N TYR A 322 5.26 -11.95 -17.65
CA TYR A 322 5.38 -10.94 -16.60
C TYR A 322 6.14 -9.68 -17.07
N GLY A 323 7.32 -9.87 -17.68
CA GLY A 323 8.12 -8.76 -18.21
C GLY A 323 7.39 -7.99 -19.31
N ASP A 324 6.66 -8.67 -20.17
CA ASP A 324 5.83 -8.05 -21.21
C ASP A 324 4.67 -7.25 -20.60
N CYS A 325 4.04 -7.75 -19.54
CA CYS A 325 3.07 -6.98 -18.75
C CYS A 325 3.70 -5.73 -18.11
N MET A 326 4.93 -5.79 -17.62
CA MET A 326 5.63 -4.61 -17.08
C MET A 326 5.86 -3.53 -18.14
N VAL A 327 6.23 -3.93 -19.38
CA VAL A 327 6.33 -3.00 -20.51
C VAL A 327 4.96 -2.38 -20.84
N GLU A 328 3.90 -3.18 -20.79
CA GLU A 328 2.53 -2.68 -20.97
C GLU A 328 2.14 -1.70 -19.87
N MET A 329 2.42 -1.98 -18.59
CA MET A 329 2.09 -1.08 -17.47
C MET A 329 2.85 0.25 -17.55
N ASN A 330 4.11 0.22 -18.06
CA ASN A 330 4.83 1.46 -18.37
C ASN A 330 4.09 2.31 -19.42
N ASP A 331 3.58 1.70 -20.49
CA ASP A 331 2.84 2.41 -21.53
C ASP A 331 1.46 2.91 -21.04
N VAL A 332 0.75 2.12 -20.22
CA VAL A 332 -0.52 2.51 -19.59
C VAL A 332 -0.30 3.76 -18.71
N PHE A 333 0.69 3.72 -17.82
CA PHE A 333 1.02 4.88 -16.98
C PHE A 333 1.40 6.11 -17.83
N ALA A 334 2.25 5.91 -18.84
CA ALA A 334 2.70 6.98 -19.72
C ALA A 334 1.54 7.66 -20.45
N ASN A 335 0.53 6.92 -20.92
CA ASN A 335 -0.63 7.48 -21.60
C ASN A 335 -1.49 8.34 -20.67
N LEU A 336 -1.73 7.89 -19.42
CA LEU A 336 -2.45 8.68 -18.43
C LEU A 336 -1.68 9.95 -18.04
N TYR A 337 -0.37 9.82 -17.80
CA TYR A 337 0.51 10.96 -17.48
C TYR A 337 0.54 12.00 -18.63
N LYS A 338 0.77 11.57 -19.86
CA LYS A 338 0.78 12.42 -21.05
C LYS A 338 -0.59 13.10 -21.28
N THR A 339 -1.69 12.44 -20.91
CA THR A 339 -3.03 13.03 -20.97
C THR A 339 -3.19 14.16 -19.95
N LEU A 340 -2.76 13.95 -18.70
CA LEU A 340 -2.72 14.99 -17.67
C LEU A 340 -1.86 16.18 -18.10
N GLU A 341 -0.70 15.90 -18.70
CA GLU A 341 0.22 16.93 -19.22
C GLU A 341 -0.41 17.74 -20.35
N LYS A 342 -0.91 17.08 -21.39
CA LYS A 342 -1.60 17.69 -22.53
C LYS A 342 -2.78 18.56 -22.08
N ASN A 343 -3.49 18.13 -21.06
CA ASN A 343 -4.66 18.82 -20.52
C ASN A 343 -4.30 19.96 -19.55
N GLY A 344 -3.01 20.18 -19.24
CA GLY A 344 -2.57 21.19 -18.28
C GLY A 344 -2.96 20.89 -16.83
N GLN A 345 -3.23 19.62 -16.51
CA GLN A 345 -3.71 19.20 -15.18
C GLN A 345 -2.58 18.86 -14.20
N LEU A 346 -1.34 18.65 -14.67
CA LEU A 346 -0.20 18.24 -13.82
C LEU A 346 0.13 19.25 -12.71
N ASP A 347 -0.04 20.55 -12.96
CA ASP A 347 0.25 21.61 -11.99
C ASP A 347 -0.68 21.52 -10.75
N ASN A 348 -1.85 20.91 -10.89
CA ASN A 348 -2.84 20.76 -9.83
C ASN A 348 -3.19 19.30 -9.50
N THR A 349 -2.27 18.38 -9.74
CA THR A 349 -2.52 16.94 -9.52
C THR A 349 -1.38 16.29 -8.74
N LEU A 350 -1.70 15.72 -7.58
CA LEU A 350 -0.85 14.76 -6.88
C LEU A 350 -1.00 13.40 -7.55
N ILE A 351 0.10 12.82 -8.01
CA ILE A 351 0.17 11.45 -8.53
C ILE A 351 0.92 10.60 -7.51
N VAL A 352 0.29 9.52 -7.06
CA VAL A 352 0.89 8.46 -6.27
C VAL A 352 0.98 7.22 -7.13
N PHE A 353 2.18 6.73 -7.36
CA PHE A 353 2.47 5.46 -8.03
C PHE A 353 2.95 4.45 -7.01
N THR A 354 2.33 3.27 -6.95
CA THR A 354 2.70 2.22 -5.99
C THR A 354 2.25 0.83 -6.44
N SER A 355 2.54 -0.21 -5.64
CA SER A 355 2.03 -1.58 -5.78
C SER A 355 1.22 -1.97 -4.53
N ASP A 356 0.31 -2.93 -4.68
CA ASP A 356 -0.55 -3.36 -3.58
C ASP A 356 0.10 -4.35 -2.62
N ASN A 357 1.15 -5.06 -3.05
CA ASN A 357 2.00 -5.93 -2.24
C ASN A 357 3.30 -6.24 -2.99
N GLY A 358 4.19 -6.97 -2.36
CA GLY A 358 5.38 -7.53 -3.03
C GLY A 358 5.04 -8.59 -4.07
N PRO A 359 6.03 -9.17 -4.76
CA PRO A 359 5.80 -10.10 -5.86
C PRO A 359 5.14 -11.39 -5.38
N GLU A 360 4.28 -11.98 -6.22
CA GLU A 360 3.75 -13.32 -6.02
C GLU A 360 4.79 -14.36 -6.45
N ALA A 361 5.55 -14.88 -5.49
CA ALA A 361 6.69 -15.74 -5.78
C ALA A 361 6.34 -17.23 -5.95
N GLU A 362 5.10 -17.62 -5.63
CA GLU A 362 4.65 -19.01 -5.72
C GLU A 362 4.22 -19.39 -7.15
N VAL A 363 3.97 -18.39 -8.01
CA VAL A 363 3.48 -18.60 -9.40
C VAL A 363 4.41 -17.91 -10.41
N PRO A 364 5.42 -18.61 -10.95
CA PRO A 364 6.30 -18.05 -11.98
C PRO A 364 5.61 -17.96 -13.36
N PRO A 365 5.99 -16.97 -14.23
CA PRO A 365 6.96 -15.91 -13.98
C PRO A 365 6.38 -14.80 -13.10
N HIS A 366 7.21 -14.27 -12.21
CA HIS A 366 6.80 -13.28 -11.22
C HIS A 366 7.80 -12.13 -11.06
N GLY A 367 7.43 -11.11 -10.27
CA GLY A 367 8.24 -9.95 -9.95
C GLY A 367 9.48 -10.26 -9.11
N ARG A 368 10.27 -9.20 -8.84
CA ARG A 368 11.55 -9.25 -8.14
C ARG A 368 11.59 -8.28 -6.98
N THR A 369 12.17 -8.73 -5.87
CA THR A 369 12.51 -7.92 -4.72
C THR A 369 13.89 -8.30 -4.19
N PRO A 370 14.70 -7.35 -3.67
CA PRO A 370 15.97 -7.67 -3.04
C PRO A 370 15.79 -8.12 -1.59
N PHE A 371 14.59 -8.05 -1.07
CA PHE A 371 14.24 -8.33 0.32
C PHE A 371 13.80 -9.78 0.49
N ARG A 372 13.77 -10.24 1.75
CA ARG A 372 13.23 -11.54 2.11
C ARG A 372 11.71 -11.55 1.99
N GLY A 373 11.15 -12.72 1.67
CA GLY A 373 9.72 -12.95 1.58
C GLY A 373 9.10 -12.47 0.28
N ALA A 374 7.79 -12.58 0.21
CA ALA A 374 6.96 -12.30 -0.95
C ALA A 374 5.54 -11.96 -0.47
N LYS A 375 4.61 -11.71 -1.41
CA LYS A 375 3.17 -11.55 -1.17
C LYS A 375 2.67 -12.56 -0.13
N GLY A 376 1.81 -12.10 0.77
CA GLY A 376 1.29 -12.93 1.88
C GLY A 376 2.18 -12.97 3.12
N SER A 377 3.37 -12.33 3.10
CA SER A 377 4.28 -12.31 4.25
C SER A 377 4.51 -10.90 4.80
N THR A 378 4.88 -10.82 6.09
CA THR A 378 5.28 -9.57 6.76
C THR A 378 6.79 -9.30 6.70
N TRP A 379 7.54 -10.12 5.96
CA TRP A 379 8.92 -9.80 5.58
C TRP A 379 8.94 -8.60 4.62
N GLU A 380 10.06 -7.88 4.58
CA GLU A 380 10.18 -6.69 3.73
C GLU A 380 9.78 -6.95 2.26
N GLY A 381 10.10 -8.13 1.74
CA GLY A 381 9.74 -8.50 0.35
C GLY A 381 8.24 -8.66 0.10
N GLY A 382 7.45 -8.90 1.13
CA GLY A 382 5.99 -9.02 0.99
C GLY A 382 5.25 -7.69 1.08
N VAL A 383 5.80 -6.72 1.82
CA VAL A 383 5.08 -5.49 2.21
C VAL A 383 5.76 -4.19 1.79
N ARG A 384 7.06 -4.21 1.49
CA ARG A 384 7.79 -3.04 1.00
C ARG A 384 7.64 -2.93 -0.50
N VAL A 385 6.99 -1.85 -0.96
CA VAL A 385 6.52 -1.71 -2.34
C VAL A 385 7.19 -0.54 -3.07
N PRO A 386 7.34 -0.62 -4.42
CA PRO A 386 7.90 0.46 -5.19
C PRO A 386 6.93 1.64 -5.17
N THR A 387 7.39 2.81 -4.72
CA THR A 387 6.51 3.97 -4.58
C THR A 387 7.25 5.25 -4.92
N PHE A 388 6.59 6.12 -5.66
CA PHE A 388 6.94 7.53 -5.75
C PHE A 388 5.69 8.42 -5.68
N VAL A 389 5.89 9.66 -5.27
CA VAL A 389 4.88 10.71 -5.37
C VAL A 389 5.40 11.83 -6.26
N TYR A 390 4.54 12.31 -7.14
CA TYR A 390 4.87 13.36 -8.10
C TYR A 390 3.79 14.45 -8.11
N TRP A 391 4.24 15.69 -8.11
CA TRP A 391 3.37 16.83 -8.32
C TRP A 391 4.20 17.97 -8.92
N LYS A 392 3.92 18.30 -10.16
CA LYS A 392 4.69 19.28 -10.93
C LYS A 392 4.76 20.63 -10.21
N GLY A 393 5.97 21.09 -9.92
CA GLY A 393 6.21 22.37 -9.26
C GLY A 393 5.96 22.40 -7.74
N MET A 394 5.34 21.37 -7.17
CA MET A 394 5.05 21.27 -5.73
C MET A 394 6.04 20.37 -5.00
N ILE A 395 6.42 19.24 -5.59
CA ILE A 395 7.36 18.28 -5.02
C ILE A 395 8.74 18.47 -5.64
N GLN A 396 9.77 18.60 -4.80
CA GLN A 396 11.16 18.65 -5.25
C GLN A 396 11.70 17.24 -5.47
N PRO A 397 12.43 16.99 -6.59
CA PRO A 397 13.04 15.69 -6.85
C PRO A 397 14.00 15.25 -5.73
N ARG A 398 13.71 14.11 -5.11
CA ARG A 398 14.58 13.51 -4.09
C ARG A 398 14.25 12.03 -3.86
N LYS A 399 15.12 11.34 -3.13
CA LYS A 399 14.82 10.04 -2.51
C LYS A 399 14.73 10.22 -0.99
N SER A 400 13.83 9.50 -0.35
CA SER A 400 13.68 9.47 1.10
C SER A 400 13.44 8.05 1.60
N ASP A 401 14.01 7.75 2.76
CA ASP A 401 13.78 6.53 3.54
C ASP A 401 12.74 6.74 4.66
N GLY A 402 12.11 7.91 4.69
CA GLY A 402 10.99 8.20 5.58
C GLY A 402 9.87 7.17 5.41
N ILE A 403 9.43 6.61 6.54
CA ILE A 403 8.42 5.55 6.55
C ILE A 403 7.07 6.11 6.10
N VAL A 404 6.44 5.46 5.13
CA VAL A 404 5.07 5.73 4.66
C VAL A 404 4.32 4.41 4.59
N ASP A 405 3.13 4.34 5.15
CA ASP A 405 2.18 3.26 4.88
C ASP A 405 1.11 3.74 3.90
N LEU A 406 0.58 2.84 3.08
CA LEU A 406 -0.46 3.21 2.13
C LEU A 406 -1.77 3.66 2.80
N ALA A 407 -1.97 3.38 4.11
CA ALA A 407 -3.03 3.98 4.92
C ALA A 407 -2.90 5.52 5.01
N ASP A 408 -1.68 6.05 4.88
CA ASP A 408 -1.39 7.48 4.94
C ASP A 408 -2.03 8.27 3.81
N LEU A 409 -2.34 7.60 2.70
CA LEU A 409 -3.00 8.23 1.55
C LEU A 409 -4.42 8.72 1.89
N PHE A 410 -5.10 8.08 2.85
CA PHE A 410 -6.42 8.49 3.30
C PHE A 410 -6.41 9.88 3.97
N PRO A 411 -5.70 10.12 5.09
CA PRO A 411 -5.66 11.45 5.69
C PRO A 411 -4.93 12.47 4.81
N THR A 412 -3.93 12.08 4.02
CA THR A 412 -3.22 12.98 3.09
C THR A 412 -4.16 13.52 2.00
N ALA A 413 -4.98 12.68 1.38
CA ALA A 413 -5.96 13.14 0.39
C ALA A 413 -7.04 14.02 1.01
N LEU A 414 -7.44 13.75 2.25
CA LEU A 414 -8.42 14.58 2.97
C LEU A 414 -7.82 15.92 3.43
N ASP A 415 -6.54 15.98 3.78
CA ASP A 415 -5.85 17.26 4.01
C ASP A 415 -5.88 18.14 2.76
N LEU A 416 -5.53 17.59 1.62
CA LEU A 416 -5.61 18.27 0.31
C LEU A 416 -7.03 18.72 -0.03
N ALA A 417 -8.06 18.01 0.46
CA ALA A 417 -9.46 18.39 0.32
C ALA A 417 -9.91 19.48 1.34
N GLY A 418 -9.02 19.93 2.22
CA GLY A 418 -9.26 21.01 3.20
C GLY A 418 -9.52 20.57 4.62
N HIS A 419 -9.17 19.33 4.97
CA HIS A 419 -9.33 18.76 6.32
C HIS A 419 -7.98 18.41 6.98
N PRO A 420 -7.09 19.41 7.27
CA PRO A 420 -5.77 19.15 7.82
C PRO A 420 -5.80 18.57 9.23
N GLY A 421 -4.85 17.66 9.49
CA GLY A 421 -4.54 17.13 10.81
C GLY A 421 -5.75 16.51 11.50
N ALA A 422 -6.04 16.93 12.73
CA ALA A 422 -7.13 16.38 13.54
C ALA A 422 -8.55 16.56 12.96
N LYS A 423 -8.74 17.40 11.95
CA LYS A 423 -10.05 17.57 11.31
C LYS A 423 -10.53 16.30 10.62
N VAL A 424 -9.62 15.46 10.15
CA VAL A 424 -9.95 14.14 9.55
C VAL A 424 -10.73 13.26 10.53
N ALA A 425 -10.37 13.30 11.82
CA ALA A 425 -11.06 12.54 12.87
C ALA A 425 -12.56 12.86 13.01
N ASN A 426 -13.00 14.01 12.52
CA ASN A 426 -14.41 14.41 12.56
C ASN A 426 -15.21 13.94 11.34
N LEU A 427 -14.55 13.41 10.32
CA LEU A 427 -15.17 12.88 9.10
C LEU A 427 -15.56 11.41 9.23
N VAL A 428 -15.05 10.73 10.24
CA VAL A 428 -15.31 9.31 10.50
C VAL A 428 -16.05 9.10 11.82
N PRO A 429 -16.77 7.99 12.01
CA PRO A 429 -17.35 7.64 13.30
C PRO A 429 -16.31 7.66 14.43
N LYS A 430 -16.68 8.10 15.62
CA LYS A 430 -15.77 8.14 16.79
C LYS A 430 -15.26 6.76 17.23
N THR A 431 -15.91 5.70 16.79
CA THR A 431 -15.50 4.30 17.00
C THR A 431 -14.50 3.81 15.96
N THR A 432 -14.26 4.57 14.89
CA THR A 432 -13.30 4.25 13.85
C THR A 432 -11.93 4.80 14.23
N PHE A 433 -10.92 3.93 14.29
CA PHE A 433 -9.53 4.35 14.45
C PHE A 433 -8.89 4.50 13.06
N ILE A 434 -8.17 5.59 12.83
CA ILE A 434 -7.44 5.88 11.59
C ILE A 434 -5.96 5.58 11.85
N ASP A 435 -5.42 4.56 11.18
CA ASP A 435 -4.00 4.19 11.25
C ASP A 435 -3.13 5.05 10.34
N GLY A 436 -3.74 5.64 9.32
CA GLY A 436 -3.05 6.55 8.41
C GLY A 436 -2.58 7.83 9.10
N VAL A 437 -1.40 8.28 8.72
CA VAL A 437 -0.77 9.54 9.13
C VAL A 437 -0.74 10.48 7.92
N ASP A 438 -1.17 11.72 8.10
CA ASP A 438 -1.08 12.72 7.04
C ASP A 438 0.38 13.00 6.67
N GLN A 439 0.72 12.78 5.42
CA GLN A 439 2.06 12.96 4.86
C GLN A 439 2.17 14.18 3.93
N THR A 440 1.15 15.05 3.88
CA THR A 440 1.14 16.21 2.98
C THR A 440 2.39 17.07 3.16
N SER A 441 2.77 17.35 4.41
CA SER A 441 3.93 18.17 4.69
C SER A 441 5.25 17.45 4.42
N PHE A 442 5.30 16.13 4.57
CA PHE A 442 6.45 15.34 4.15
C PHE A 442 6.63 15.40 2.64
N PHE A 443 5.57 15.22 1.87
CA PHE A 443 5.66 15.20 0.40
C PHE A 443 6.02 16.56 -0.17
N LEU A 444 5.43 17.64 0.34
CA LEU A 444 5.58 18.99 -0.21
C LEU A 444 6.73 19.81 0.41
N GLY A 445 7.21 19.44 1.58
CA GLY A 445 8.34 20.12 2.23
C GLY A 445 9.63 19.97 1.44
N THR A 446 10.44 21.02 1.34
CA THR A 446 11.69 21.02 0.56
C THR A 446 12.69 19.98 1.07
N ASN A 447 12.77 19.80 2.39
CA ASN A 447 13.54 18.74 3.06
C ASN A 447 12.61 17.98 3.99
N GLY A 448 11.44 17.58 3.46
CA GLY A 448 10.39 16.96 4.24
C GLY A 448 10.85 15.65 4.89
N GLN A 449 10.44 15.48 6.14
CA GLN A 449 10.63 14.27 6.94
C GLN A 449 9.28 13.63 7.18
N SER A 450 9.22 12.29 7.23
CA SER A 450 7.97 11.58 7.45
C SER A 450 7.34 11.95 8.80
N ASN A 451 6.02 12.12 8.77
CA ASN A 451 5.22 12.35 9.96
C ASN A 451 4.86 11.03 10.70
N ARG A 452 5.20 9.88 10.11
CA ARG A 452 4.97 8.54 10.69
C ARG A 452 6.16 8.12 11.55
N LYS A 453 5.89 7.72 12.80
CA LYS A 453 6.90 7.24 13.74
C LYS A 453 7.26 5.78 13.52
N ALA A 454 6.26 4.94 13.30
CA ALA A 454 6.41 3.49 13.25
C ALA A 454 5.53 2.86 12.18
N GLU A 455 5.98 1.74 11.67
CA GLU A 455 5.20 0.83 10.82
C GLU A 455 4.80 -0.40 11.63
N HIS A 456 3.52 -0.79 11.52
CA HIS A 456 2.93 -1.92 12.23
C HIS A 456 2.47 -2.98 11.22
N TYR A 457 3.01 -4.18 11.35
CA TYR A 457 2.76 -5.27 10.41
C TYR A 457 1.77 -6.27 10.99
N PHE A 458 0.77 -6.62 10.20
CA PHE A 458 -0.28 -7.55 10.61
C PHE A 458 -0.24 -8.82 9.76
N LEU A 459 -0.41 -9.96 10.44
CA LEU A 459 -0.49 -11.27 9.84
C LEU A 459 -1.69 -12.02 10.41
N ASN A 460 -2.63 -12.40 9.56
CA ASN A 460 -3.85 -13.11 9.97
C ASN A 460 -4.57 -12.42 11.14
N GLY A 461 -4.68 -11.09 11.10
CA GLY A 461 -5.36 -10.30 12.14
C GLY A 461 -4.60 -10.18 13.47
N LYS A 462 -3.30 -10.47 13.48
CA LYS A 462 -2.44 -10.31 14.67
C LYS A 462 -1.30 -9.35 14.36
N LEU A 463 -0.94 -8.52 15.32
CA LEU A 463 0.27 -7.69 15.22
C LEU A 463 1.50 -8.62 15.17
N ALA A 464 2.20 -8.60 14.05
CA ALA A 464 3.31 -9.51 13.76
C ALA A 464 4.67 -8.88 13.98
N ALA A 465 4.81 -7.60 13.63
CA ALA A 465 6.07 -6.88 13.76
C ALA A 465 5.83 -5.38 13.92
N VAL A 466 6.87 -4.66 14.32
CA VAL A 466 6.93 -3.19 14.30
C VAL A 466 8.29 -2.76 13.75
N ARG A 467 8.32 -1.69 12.95
CA ARG A 467 9.53 -1.02 12.49
C ARG A 467 9.57 0.41 13.00
N MET A 468 10.74 0.83 13.48
CA MET A 468 11.08 2.24 13.75
C MET A 468 12.50 2.49 13.24
N ASP A 469 12.71 3.57 12.50
CA ASP A 469 13.98 3.83 11.80
C ASP A 469 14.43 2.62 10.96
N GLU A 470 15.67 2.18 11.11
CA GLU A 470 16.22 0.98 10.47
C GLU A 470 15.91 -0.33 11.20
N PHE A 471 15.28 -0.29 12.39
CA PHE A 471 15.08 -1.48 13.21
C PHE A 471 13.67 -2.04 13.08
N LYS A 472 13.59 -3.34 12.80
CA LYS A 472 12.33 -4.10 12.75
C LYS A 472 12.36 -5.23 13.76
N TYR A 473 11.29 -5.32 14.56
CA TYR A 473 11.11 -6.33 15.59
C TYR A 473 9.92 -7.23 15.27
N HIS A 474 10.17 -8.52 15.15
CA HIS A 474 9.13 -9.53 14.91
C HIS A 474 8.74 -10.28 16.17
N VAL A 475 7.43 -10.49 16.36
CA VAL A 475 6.85 -11.43 17.33
C VAL A 475 6.19 -12.62 16.64
N LEU A 476 5.76 -12.44 15.39
CA LEU A 476 5.31 -13.53 14.51
C LEU A 476 6.14 -13.48 13.22
N ILE A 477 6.54 -14.64 12.75
CA ILE A 477 7.26 -14.81 11.49
C ILE A 477 6.61 -15.91 10.66
N GLN A 478 6.71 -15.79 9.36
CA GLN A 478 6.40 -16.89 8.46
C GLN A 478 7.69 -17.63 8.13
N GLN A 479 7.67 -18.94 8.36
CA GLN A 479 8.78 -19.82 7.99
C GLN A 479 8.72 -20.16 6.50
N PRO A 480 9.88 -20.45 5.88
CA PRO A 480 9.90 -20.99 4.55
C PRO A 480 9.06 -22.25 4.48
N TYR A 481 8.37 -22.44 3.38
CA TYR A 481 7.85 -23.75 3.05
C TYR A 481 9.03 -24.72 2.92
N ALA A 482 8.97 -25.86 3.60
CA ALA A 482 10.11 -26.75 3.80
C ALA A 482 10.75 -27.29 2.50
N TYR A 483 10.10 -27.10 1.37
CA TYR A 483 10.53 -27.60 0.05
C TYR A 483 11.05 -26.52 -0.89
N THR A 484 10.92 -25.25 -0.57
CA THR A 484 11.45 -24.16 -1.38
C THR A 484 12.77 -23.69 -0.80
N GLN A 485 13.89 -24.15 -1.39
CA GLN A 485 15.23 -23.61 -1.11
C GLN A 485 15.45 -22.22 -1.74
N SER A 486 14.44 -21.67 -2.40
CA SER A 486 14.49 -20.32 -2.92
C SER A 486 14.37 -19.32 -1.78
N GLY A 487 15.03 -18.19 -1.86
CA GLY A 487 15.00 -17.11 -0.86
C GLY A 487 13.62 -16.44 -0.69
N TYR A 488 12.61 -16.90 -1.43
CA TYR A 488 11.21 -16.51 -1.31
C TYR A 488 10.52 -17.43 -0.32
N GLN A 489 10.20 -16.88 0.83
CA GLN A 489 9.74 -17.72 1.91
C GLN A 489 8.59 -17.04 2.59
N GLY A 490 7.52 -17.78 2.79
CA GLY A 490 6.48 -17.38 3.69
C GLY A 490 5.20 -16.89 3.06
N GLY A 491 5.01 -16.82 1.78
CA GLY A 491 3.75 -16.44 1.14
C GLY A 491 2.50 -16.95 1.88
N PHE A 492 1.40 -17.16 1.25
CA PHE A 492 0.18 -17.68 1.91
C PHE A 492 0.33 -19.09 2.49
N THR A 493 1.30 -19.86 1.99
CA THR A 493 1.53 -21.27 2.39
C THR A 493 2.57 -21.41 3.51
N GLY A 494 3.25 -20.34 3.90
CA GLY A 494 4.27 -20.36 4.95
C GLY A 494 3.68 -20.58 6.34
N THR A 495 4.30 -21.48 7.13
CA THR A 495 3.91 -21.72 8.52
C THR A 495 4.17 -20.48 9.37
N VAL A 496 3.17 -20.03 10.11
CA VAL A 496 3.29 -18.91 11.04
C VAL A 496 3.81 -19.41 12.40
N MET A 497 4.89 -18.81 12.89
CA MET A 497 5.51 -19.14 14.17
C MET A 497 5.66 -17.89 15.03
N GLN A 498 5.47 -18.09 16.35
CA GLN A 498 5.82 -17.07 17.33
C GLN A 498 7.32 -17.14 17.61
N THR A 499 7.98 -15.98 17.65
CA THR A 499 9.39 -15.91 18.03
C THR A 499 9.57 -16.14 19.53
N ALA A 500 10.58 -16.90 19.93
CA ALA A 500 10.85 -17.22 21.34
C ALA A 500 11.53 -16.08 22.11
N GLY A 501 11.93 -15.00 21.44
CA GLY A 501 12.66 -13.88 22.03
C GLY A 501 12.79 -12.71 21.04
N SER A 502 13.77 -11.86 21.26
CA SER A 502 13.99 -10.66 20.45
C SER A 502 14.46 -11.01 19.04
N SER A 503 13.56 -10.99 18.06
CA SER A 503 13.88 -11.07 16.64
C SER A 503 13.95 -9.66 16.07
N VAL A 504 15.08 -8.98 16.30
CA VAL A 504 15.35 -7.61 15.84
C VAL A 504 16.32 -7.65 14.68
N PHE A 505 16.00 -6.93 13.61
CA PHE A 505 16.83 -6.82 12.40
C PHE A 505 17.15 -5.34 12.14
N ASN A 506 18.35 -5.06 11.62
CA ASN A 506 18.69 -3.74 11.09
C ASN A 506 18.56 -3.78 9.57
N LEU A 507 17.50 -3.19 9.04
CA LEU A 507 17.15 -3.27 7.62
C LEU A 507 18.14 -2.54 6.67
N TYR A 508 19.05 -1.71 7.19
CA TYR A 508 20.05 -1.05 6.36
C TYR A 508 21.30 -1.92 6.17
N THR A 509 21.65 -2.71 7.17
CA THR A 509 22.80 -3.61 7.10
C THR A 509 22.41 -5.04 6.74
N ASP A 510 21.15 -5.40 6.99
CA ASP A 510 20.56 -6.72 6.71
C ASP A 510 19.14 -6.55 6.13
N PRO A 511 19.00 -6.10 4.88
CA PRO A 511 17.69 -5.91 4.25
C PRO A 511 16.95 -7.22 3.99
N GLN A 512 17.62 -8.36 4.14
CA GLN A 512 17.03 -9.69 4.00
C GLN A 512 16.57 -10.29 5.34
N GLU A 513 16.69 -9.55 6.44
CA GLU A 513 16.23 -10.02 7.75
C GLU A 513 16.75 -11.42 8.10
N SER A 514 18.05 -11.65 7.83
CA SER A 514 18.72 -12.95 7.94
C SER A 514 19.36 -13.15 9.31
N ASP A 515 19.93 -12.08 9.89
CA ASP A 515 20.74 -12.10 11.08
C ASP A 515 20.15 -11.27 12.21
N SER A 516 19.39 -11.89 13.12
CA SER A 516 18.85 -11.18 14.27
C SER A 516 19.95 -10.62 15.19
N ILE A 517 19.88 -9.32 15.41
CA ILE A 517 20.77 -8.60 16.33
C ILE A 517 20.21 -8.47 17.75
N GLY A 518 19.05 -9.04 18.03
CA GLY A 518 18.30 -8.84 19.28
C GLY A 518 19.08 -9.18 20.55
N VAL A 519 19.91 -10.22 20.52
CA VAL A 519 20.74 -10.61 21.69
C VAL A 519 21.88 -9.62 21.93
N ARG A 520 22.48 -9.09 20.86
CA ARG A 520 23.61 -8.13 20.97
C ARG A 520 23.13 -6.71 21.22
N HIS A 521 21.95 -6.37 20.73
CA HIS A 521 21.39 -5.01 20.76
C HIS A 521 20.09 -4.93 21.56
N ILE A 522 20.04 -5.57 22.73
CA ILE A 522 18.87 -5.55 23.63
C ILE A 522 18.28 -4.14 23.83
N PRO A 523 19.09 -3.07 24.03
CA PRO A 523 18.53 -1.73 24.19
C PRO A 523 17.69 -1.23 23.01
N MET A 524 17.96 -1.70 21.79
CA MET A 524 17.17 -1.33 20.60
C MET A 524 15.80 -2.02 20.56
N GLY A 525 15.66 -3.16 21.20
CA GLY A 525 14.37 -3.85 21.34
C GLY A 525 13.37 -3.12 22.25
N VAL A 526 13.86 -2.33 23.21
CA VAL A 526 12.98 -1.68 24.22
C VAL A 526 12.02 -0.66 23.59
N PRO A 527 12.46 0.32 22.77
CA PRO A 527 11.54 1.26 22.14
C PRO A 527 10.55 0.57 21.17
N LEU A 528 10.99 -0.45 20.45
CA LEU A 528 10.14 -1.24 19.55
C LEU A 528 9.04 -2.00 20.31
N GLN A 529 9.38 -2.65 21.41
CA GLN A 529 8.40 -3.32 22.30
C GLN A 529 7.45 -2.31 22.93
N THR A 530 7.95 -1.13 23.31
CA THR A 530 7.12 -0.04 23.86
C THR A 530 6.09 0.43 22.84
N GLU A 531 6.50 0.59 21.58
CA GLU A 531 5.61 0.96 20.49
C GLU A 531 4.54 -0.11 20.22
N MET A 532 4.94 -1.40 20.21
CA MET A 532 3.97 -2.51 20.10
C MET A 532 2.95 -2.49 21.23
N HIS A 533 3.38 -2.30 22.47
CA HIS A 533 2.49 -2.21 23.62
C HIS A 533 1.53 -1.01 23.51
N ALA A 534 2.05 0.15 23.08
CA ALA A 534 1.22 1.34 22.87
C ALA A 534 0.12 1.07 21.83
N TYR A 535 0.47 0.40 20.72
CA TYR A 535 -0.52 0.01 19.72
C TYR A 535 -1.52 -1.03 20.25
N MET A 536 -1.09 -1.98 21.05
CA MET A 536 -2.01 -2.94 21.71
C MET A 536 -3.01 -2.25 22.64
N GLU A 537 -2.64 -1.16 23.31
CA GLU A 537 -3.59 -0.34 24.09
C GLU A 537 -4.61 0.37 23.19
N ILE A 538 -4.19 0.82 22.01
CA ILE A 538 -5.11 1.36 20.99
C ILE A 538 -6.12 0.28 20.57
N LEU A 539 -5.67 -0.95 20.30
CA LEU A 539 -6.55 -2.07 19.95
C LEU A 539 -7.59 -2.42 21.04
N LYS A 540 -7.26 -2.22 22.31
CA LYS A 540 -8.22 -2.40 23.43
C LYS A 540 -9.29 -1.32 23.44
N LYS A 541 -8.89 -0.07 23.13
CA LYS A 541 -9.80 1.08 23.08
C LYS A 541 -10.69 1.08 21.83
N TYR A 542 -10.12 0.66 20.71
CA TYR A 542 -10.78 0.54 19.41
C TYR A 542 -10.70 -0.92 18.97
N PRO A 543 -11.68 -1.75 19.33
CA PRO A 543 -11.62 -3.18 19.02
C PRO A 543 -11.74 -3.41 17.50
N PRO A 544 -11.05 -4.43 16.99
CA PRO A 544 -11.16 -4.85 15.61
C PRO A 544 -12.60 -5.12 15.19
N ARG A 545 -12.91 -4.86 13.93
CA ARG A 545 -14.19 -5.27 13.33
C ARG A 545 -14.32 -6.78 13.43
N ALA A 546 -15.50 -7.26 13.82
CA ALA A 546 -15.79 -8.69 13.76
C ALA A 546 -15.62 -9.18 12.32
N GLN A 547 -14.83 -10.24 12.13
CA GLN A 547 -14.67 -10.86 10.82
C GLN A 547 -16.04 -11.39 10.37
N ILE A 548 -16.42 -11.06 9.17
CA ILE A 548 -17.57 -11.68 8.52
C ILE A 548 -17.10 -13.09 8.17
N LYS A 549 -17.57 -14.08 8.92
CA LYS A 549 -17.30 -15.48 8.61
C LYS A 549 -18.07 -15.82 7.35
N SER A 550 -17.40 -16.33 6.33
CA SER A 550 -18.04 -17.14 5.31
C SER A 550 -18.47 -18.44 6.00
N ASP A 551 -19.75 -18.62 6.21
CA ASP A 551 -20.31 -19.90 6.65
C ASP A 551 -20.06 -20.97 5.59
#